data_eec3496a03cc3ab8472abe36dc5f68da
#
_entry.id   eec3496a03cc3ab8472abe36dc5f68da
#
_cell.length_a   1.000
_cell.length_b   1.000
_cell.length_c   1.000
_cell.angle_alpha   90.00
_cell.angle_beta   90.00
_cell.angle_gamma   90.00
#
_symmetry.space_group_name_H-M   'P 1'
#
loop_
_entity.id
_entity.type
_entity.pdbx_description
1 polymer ?
#
loop_
_entity_poly.entity_id
_entity_poly.type
_entity_poly.pdbx_seq_one_letter_code
_entity_poly.pdbx_strand_id
1 'polypeptide(L)'
;RASRTVPFVSKATGVPLANIAARVMAGISLKEQNFVTEIIPKHYSVKESVFPFNKFLGVDPFLGPEMRSTGEVMGVGKDFPAAFDKAFLAAGDVVPTSGKVLVSLRTLDRGRLVELGERLINQGFEIVATRTNQEILKQAGLKCTMVNKVSEGSPHIVDAIKNEEISLIINSTDDTQGLEDATVIRCQALIHKIPCTTTVAAAFAMLDGLKTKDKLVVRSLQSIHN
;
A
#
# COMPACT_ATOMS: atom_id res chain seq x y z
N ARG A 1 -18.59 -6.94 8.51
CA ARG A 1 -18.02 -7.14 9.85
C ARG A 1 -17.11 -5.99 10.21
N ALA A 2 -17.49 -5.21 11.23
CA ALA A 2 -16.82 -3.95 11.59
C ALA A 2 -15.77 -4.09 12.70
N SER A 3 -15.40 -5.32 13.08
CA SER A 3 -14.61 -5.59 14.29
C SER A 3 -13.22 -4.94 14.33
N ARG A 4 -12.63 -4.61 13.17
CA ARG A 4 -11.34 -3.91 13.08
C ARG A 4 -11.48 -2.44 12.73
N THR A 5 -12.58 -2.06 12.09
CA THR A 5 -12.86 -0.67 11.73
C THR A 5 -13.21 0.16 12.96
N VAL A 6 -13.99 -0.38 13.89
CA VAL A 6 -14.41 0.33 15.11
C VAL A 6 -13.22 0.79 15.95
N PRO A 7 -12.24 -0.05 16.32
CA PRO A 7 -11.05 0.40 17.06
C PRO A 7 -10.23 1.47 16.31
N PHE A 8 -10.07 1.31 14.99
CA PHE A 8 -9.37 2.28 14.17
C PHE A 8 -10.08 3.65 14.19
N VAL A 9 -11.38 3.68 13.88
CA VAL A 9 -12.15 4.93 13.85
C VAL A 9 -12.21 5.56 15.24
N SER A 10 -12.36 4.77 16.30
CA SER A 10 -12.32 5.28 17.69
C SER A 10 -11.02 5.99 18.00
N LYS A 11 -9.88 5.43 17.60
CA LYS A 11 -8.57 6.07 17.77
C LYS A 11 -8.39 7.30 16.88
N ALA A 12 -8.89 7.23 15.64
CA ALA A 12 -8.79 8.34 14.69
C ALA A 12 -9.63 9.56 15.12
N THR A 13 -10.79 9.34 15.71
CA THR A 13 -11.75 10.40 16.09
C THR A 13 -11.69 10.79 17.57
N GLY A 14 -11.05 9.98 18.42
CA GLY A 14 -11.10 10.16 19.87
C GLY A 14 -12.41 9.70 20.52
N VAL A 15 -13.30 9.06 19.76
CA VAL A 15 -14.64 8.66 20.21
C VAL A 15 -14.67 7.18 20.64
N PRO A 16 -15.14 6.83 21.83
CA PRO A 16 -15.23 5.44 22.28
C PRO A 16 -16.44 4.73 21.64
N LEU A 17 -16.39 4.47 20.34
CA LEU A 17 -17.51 3.94 19.55
C LEU A 17 -18.06 2.61 20.08
N ALA A 18 -17.20 1.72 20.58
CA ALA A 18 -17.65 0.45 21.16
C ALA A 18 -18.49 0.65 22.42
N ASN A 19 -18.15 1.63 23.26
CA ASN A 19 -18.92 1.98 24.46
C ASN A 19 -20.30 2.57 24.06
N ILE A 20 -20.30 3.50 23.10
CA ILE A 20 -21.53 4.09 22.56
C ILE A 20 -22.43 3.00 22.00
N ALA A 21 -21.90 2.10 21.19
CA ALA A 21 -22.65 1.00 20.61
C ALA A 21 -23.23 0.06 21.67
N ALA A 22 -22.45 -0.28 22.72
CA ALA A 22 -22.94 -1.11 23.82
C ALA A 22 -24.13 -0.46 24.56
N ARG A 23 -24.07 0.86 24.79
CA ARG A 23 -25.18 1.60 25.39
C ARG A 23 -26.42 1.64 24.49
N VAL A 24 -26.27 1.76 23.18
CA VAL A 24 -27.38 1.67 22.23
C VAL A 24 -28.04 0.30 22.32
N MET A 25 -27.24 -0.78 22.38
CA MET A 25 -27.76 -2.13 22.55
C MET A 25 -28.48 -2.34 23.88
N ALA A 26 -28.14 -1.56 24.90
CA ALA A 26 -28.84 -1.52 26.20
C ALA A 26 -30.07 -0.60 26.21
N GLY A 27 -30.45 -0.03 25.07
CA GLY A 27 -31.66 0.81 24.90
C GLY A 27 -31.43 2.31 25.09
N ILE A 28 -30.18 2.77 25.30
CA ILE A 28 -29.87 4.20 25.46
C ILE A 28 -29.60 4.77 24.06
N SER A 29 -30.45 5.68 23.61
CA SER A 29 -30.37 6.26 22.27
C SER A 29 -29.09 7.13 22.08
N LEU A 30 -28.69 7.36 20.83
CA LEU A 30 -27.57 8.27 20.52
C LEU A 30 -27.86 9.70 21.01
N LYS A 31 -29.13 10.12 21.02
CA LYS A 31 -29.55 11.44 21.51
C LYS A 31 -29.33 11.57 23.02
N GLU A 32 -29.69 10.55 23.80
CA GLU A 32 -29.44 10.52 25.24
C GLU A 32 -27.95 10.46 25.60
N GLN A 33 -27.14 9.92 24.68
CA GLN A 33 -25.67 9.90 24.83
C GLN A 33 -25.00 11.20 24.31
N ASN A 34 -25.75 12.21 23.88
CA ASN A 34 -25.27 13.43 23.23
C ASN A 34 -24.33 13.16 22.03
N PHE A 35 -24.57 12.05 21.31
CA PHE A 35 -23.79 11.65 20.16
C PHE A 35 -24.65 11.67 18.90
N VAL A 36 -24.98 12.87 18.42
CA VAL A 36 -25.87 13.12 17.26
C VAL A 36 -25.16 13.86 16.12
N THR A 37 -23.91 14.22 16.29
CA THR A 37 -23.12 14.96 15.32
C THR A 37 -21.90 14.13 14.91
N GLU A 38 -21.58 14.14 13.62
CA GLU A 38 -20.36 13.51 13.11
C GLU A 38 -19.13 14.30 13.55
N ILE A 39 -18.09 13.57 13.97
CA ILE A 39 -16.79 14.16 14.32
C ILE A 39 -15.86 13.99 13.11
N ILE A 40 -15.46 15.12 12.52
CA ILE A 40 -14.50 15.17 11.42
C ILE A 40 -13.14 15.59 11.98
N PRO A 41 -12.15 14.66 12.03
CA PRO A 41 -10.81 14.99 12.52
C PRO A 41 -10.11 16.04 11.65
N LYS A 42 -9.26 16.87 12.27
CA LYS A 42 -8.41 17.85 11.58
C LYS A 42 -7.11 17.25 11.03
N HIS A 43 -7.00 15.95 11.06
CA HIS A 43 -5.83 15.18 10.62
C HIS A 43 -6.28 14.02 9.73
N TYR A 44 -5.33 13.49 8.96
CA TYR A 44 -5.53 12.26 8.18
C TYR A 44 -5.11 11.06 9.00
N SER A 45 -5.89 9.99 8.91
CA SER A 45 -5.57 8.70 9.49
C SER A 45 -5.62 7.62 8.41
N VAL A 46 -4.51 6.92 8.23
CA VAL A 46 -4.38 5.83 7.27
C VAL A 46 -4.25 4.52 8.04
N LYS A 47 -5.05 3.53 7.65
CA LYS A 47 -4.96 2.17 8.16
C LYS A 47 -4.23 1.30 7.14
N GLU A 48 -3.15 0.63 7.58
CA GLU A 48 -2.42 -0.33 6.78
C GLU A 48 -2.52 -1.72 7.40
N SER A 49 -2.62 -2.74 6.55
CA SER A 49 -2.67 -4.13 6.97
C SER A 49 -1.27 -4.66 7.23
N VAL A 50 -1.09 -5.41 8.31
CA VAL A 50 0.18 -6.06 8.61
C VAL A 50 0.03 -7.56 8.40
N PHE A 51 0.87 -8.12 7.54
CA PHE A 51 0.90 -9.54 7.22
C PHE A 51 2.19 -10.15 7.79
N PRO A 52 2.15 -10.88 8.93
CA PRO A 52 3.35 -11.38 9.58
C PRO A 52 3.90 -12.67 8.94
N PHE A 53 3.90 -12.76 7.61
CA PHE A 53 4.40 -13.95 6.89
C PHE A 53 5.87 -14.26 7.17
N ASN A 54 6.67 -13.24 7.47
CA ASN A 54 8.07 -13.37 7.87
C ASN A 54 8.28 -14.11 9.20
N LYS A 55 7.24 -14.25 10.03
CA LYS A 55 7.28 -15.00 11.29
C LYS A 55 6.97 -16.50 11.12
N PHE A 56 6.49 -16.89 9.97
CA PHE A 56 6.06 -18.26 9.67
C PHE A 56 6.84 -18.81 8.47
N LEU A 57 8.07 -19.21 8.70
CA LEU A 57 8.92 -19.80 7.66
C LEU A 57 8.23 -21.05 7.07
N GLY A 58 8.14 -21.12 5.75
CA GLY A 58 7.55 -22.26 5.02
C GLY A 58 6.03 -22.19 4.86
N VAL A 59 5.36 -21.15 5.33
CA VAL A 59 3.94 -20.93 5.02
C VAL A 59 3.82 -20.16 3.71
N ASP A 60 2.98 -20.66 2.81
CA ASP A 60 2.62 -19.97 1.58
C ASP A 60 2.04 -18.58 1.94
N PRO A 61 2.62 -17.47 1.43
CA PRO A 61 2.10 -16.13 1.63
C PRO A 61 0.77 -15.89 0.91
N PHE A 62 0.25 -16.90 0.25
CA PHE A 62 -1.02 -16.86 -0.44
C PHE A 62 -2.16 -16.67 0.57
N LEU A 63 -2.84 -15.54 0.48
CA LEU A 63 -4.05 -15.30 1.27
C LEU A 63 -5.20 -16.09 0.65
N GLY A 64 -5.49 -17.24 1.23
CA GLY A 64 -6.75 -17.94 1.00
C GLY A 64 -7.95 -17.12 1.57
N PRO A 65 -9.19 -17.57 1.35
CA PRO A 65 -10.37 -16.92 1.91
C PRO A 65 -10.40 -16.89 3.44
N GLU A 66 -9.54 -17.63 4.09
CA GLU A 66 -9.34 -17.66 5.54
C GLU A 66 -8.21 -16.70 5.96
N MET A 67 -8.57 -15.57 6.57
CA MET A 67 -7.60 -14.72 7.25
C MET A 67 -7.12 -15.38 8.54
N ARG A 68 -5.95 -16.01 8.49
CA ARG A 68 -5.39 -16.71 9.66
C ARG A 68 -4.79 -15.76 10.69
N SER A 69 -4.23 -14.65 10.28
CA SER A 69 -3.74 -13.61 11.19
C SER A 69 -3.49 -12.32 10.39
N THR A 70 -4.12 -11.24 10.77
CA THR A 70 -3.78 -9.92 10.26
C THR A 70 -3.68 -8.96 11.43
N GLY A 71 -2.55 -8.26 11.53
CA GLY A 71 -2.44 -7.04 12.29
C GLY A 71 -2.92 -5.86 11.47
N GLU A 72 -3.07 -4.72 12.11
CA GLU A 72 -3.29 -3.43 11.48
C GLU A 72 -2.54 -2.35 12.26
N VAL A 73 -2.06 -1.36 11.53
CA VAL A 73 -1.38 -0.18 12.07
C VAL A 73 -2.09 1.08 11.62
N MET A 74 -1.85 2.19 12.31
CA MET A 74 -2.41 3.48 12.00
C MET A 74 -1.29 4.51 11.83
N GLY A 75 -1.25 5.15 10.67
CA GLY A 75 -0.48 6.37 10.44
C GLY A 75 -1.36 7.61 10.61
N VAL A 76 -0.86 8.62 11.32
CA VAL A 76 -1.56 9.89 11.50
C VAL A 76 -0.68 11.05 11.04
N GLY A 77 -1.21 11.93 10.20
CA GLY A 77 -0.49 13.06 9.63
C GLY A 77 -1.37 14.31 9.47
N LYS A 78 -0.72 15.47 9.29
CA LYS A 78 -1.41 16.72 8.94
C LYS A 78 -2.00 16.67 7.53
N ASP A 79 -1.39 15.88 6.66
CA ASP A 79 -1.80 15.62 5.29
C ASP A 79 -1.78 14.10 5.03
N PHE A 80 -2.39 13.70 3.92
CA PHE A 80 -2.50 12.30 3.54
C PHE A 80 -1.13 11.64 3.28
N PRO A 81 -0.17 12.26 2.54
CA PRO A 81 1.14 11.66 2.31
C PRO A 81 1.89 11.33 3.60
N ALA A 82 1.89 12.23 4.59
CA ALA A 82 2.53 11.99 5.86
C ALA A 82 1.86 10.89 6.70
N ALA A 83 0.52 10.80 6.64
CA ALA A 83 -0.22 9.72 7.30
C ALA A 83 0.05 8.37 6.63
N PHE A 84 0.13 8.35 5.29
CA PHE A 84 0.38 7.16 4.50
C PHE A 84 1.80 6.60 4.75
N ASP A 85 2.83 7.45 4.67
CA ASP A 85 4.22 7.06 4.93
C ASP A 85 4.39 6.47 6.34
N LYS A 86 3.77 7.09 7.35
CA LYS A 86 3.77 6.54 8.72
C LYS A 86 3.09 5.19 8.84
N ALA A 87 1.98 4.98 8.13
CA ALA A 87 1.27 3.70 8.13
C ALA A 87 2.14 2.60 7.51
N PHE A 88 2.76 2.88 6.36
CA PHE A 88 3.70 1.98 5.69
C PHE A 88 4.88 1.60 6.58
N LEU A 89 5.54 2.60 7.17
CA LEU A 89 6.65 2.38 8.08
C LEU A 89 6.24 1.54 9.30
N ALA A 90 5.05 1.80 9.86
CA ALA A 90 4.52 1.06 10.99
C ALA A 90 4.13 -0.39 10.62
N ALA A 91 3.79 -0.66 9.35
CA ALA A 91 3.57 -2.01 8.84
C ALA A 91 4.88 -2.80 8.65
N GLY A 92 6.02 -2.12 8.72
CA GLY A 92 7.34 -2.71 8.52
C GLY A 92 7.85 -2.59 7.08
N ASP A 93 7.13 -1.87 6.24
CA ASP A 93 7.52 -1.60 4.86
C ASP A 93 8.35 -0.32 4.78
N VAL A 94 9.52 -0.43 4.18
CA VAL A 94 10.40 0.72 3.94
C VAL A 94 10.42 1.01 2.46
N VAL A 95 9.77 2.09 2.05
CA VAL A 95 9.81 2.53 0.66
C VAL A 95 11.23 3.01 0.32
N PRO A 96 11.88 2.43 -0.71
CA PRO A 96 13.20 2.88 -1.13
C PRO A 96 13.13 4.29 -1.71
N THR A 97 14.25 5.01 -1.69
CA THR A 97 14.37 6.36 -2.28
C THR A 97 15.02 6.34 -3.66
N SER A 98 15.53 5.19 -4.10
CA SER A 98 16.18 4.98 -5.39
C SER A 98 16.21 3.49 -5.72
N GLY A 99 16.69 3.14 -6.89
CA GLY A 99 16.82 1.76 -7.38
C GLY A 99 15.89 1.47 -8.54
N LYS A 100 15.75 0.19 -8.91
CA LYS A 100 14.91 -0.23 -10.03
C LYS A 100 13.47 -0.50 -9.55
N VAL A 101 12.50 0.08 -10.23
CA VAL A 101 11.07 -0.13 -10.00
C VAL A 101 10.48 -0.97 -11.12
N LEU A 102 9.90 -2.12 -10.75
CA LEU A 102 9.11 -2.91 -11.69
C LEU A 102 7.73 -2.27 -11.87
N VAL A 103 7.38 -1.96 -13.11
CA VAL A 103 6.05 -1.44 -13.48
C VAL A 103 5.35 -2.40 -14.44
N SER A 104 4.25 -2.98 -13.98
CA SER A 104 3.39 -3.85 -14.78
C SER A 104 1.93 -3.50 -14.53
N LEU A 105 1.38 -2.64 -15.39
CA LEU A 105 0.01 -2.14 -15.27
C LEU A 105 -0.92 -2.82 -16.25
N ARG A 106 -2.12 -3.12 -15.77
CA ARG A 106 -3.26 -3.57 -16.58
C ARG A 106 -3.72 -2.49 -17.56
N THR A 107 -4.49 -2.88 -18.56
CA THR A 107 -4.92 -1.99 -19.64
C THR A 107 -5.67 -0.76 -19.13
N LEU A 108 -6.58 -0.92 -18.18
CA LEU A 108 -7.39 0.17 -17.61
C LEU A 108 -6.54 1.24 -16.87
N ASP A 109 -5.39 0.85 -16.33
CA ASP A 109 -4.52 1.73 -15.55
C ASP A 109 -3.44 2.43 -16.40
N ARG A 110 -3.25 2.01 -17.66
CA ARG A 110 -2.20 2.54 -18.56
C ARG A 110 -2.36 4.02 -18.91
N GLY A 111 -3.57 4.57 -18.80
CA GLY A 111 -3.80 6.00 -19.01
C GLY A 111 -3.01 6.89 -18.05
N ARG A 112 -2.59 6.36 -16.90
CA ARG A 112 -1.76 7.06 -15.92
C ARG A 112 -0.29 6.62 -15.89
N LEU A 113 0.11 5.75 -16.80
CA LEU A 113 1.45 5.15 -16.81
C LEU A 113 2.55 6.19 -17.07
N VAL A 114 2.32 7.12 -17.97
CA VAL A 114 3.30 8.17 -18.30
C VAL A 114 3.51 9.09 -17.11
N GLU A 115 2.43 9.59 -16.48
CA GLU A 115 2.51 10.39 -15.26
C GLU A 115 3.26 9.66 -14.14
N LEU A 116 2.96 8.38 -13.95
CA LEU A 116 3.65 7.54 -12.97
C LEU A 116 5.15 7.42 -13.29
N GLY A 117 5.48 7.18 -14.56
CA GLY A 117 6.87 7.06 -15.02
C GLY A 117 7.68 8.34 -14.80
N GLU A 118 7.10 9.49 -15.13
CA GLU A 118 7.73 10.81 -14.88
C GLU A 118 8.00 11.02 -13.38
N ARG A 119 7.04 10.70 -12.53
CA ARG A 119 7.21 10.85 -11.07
C ARG A 119 8.27 9.91 -10.52
N LEU A 120 8.34 8.66 -11.00
CA LEU A 120 9.37 7.70 -10.61
C LEU A 120 10.76 8.18 -10.98
N ILE A 121 10.96 8.62 -12.22
CA ILE A 121 12.25 9.15 -12.70
C ILE A 121 12.65 10.40 -11.92
N ASN A 122 11.72 11.32 -11.67
CA ASN A 122 11.97 12.54 -10.90
C ASN A 122 12.33 12.26 -9.42
N GLN A 123 11.93 11.10 -8.89
CA GLN A 123 12.33 10.62 -7.55
C GLN A 123 13.66 9.85 -7.55
N GLY A 124 14.30 9.65 -8.72
CA GLY A 124 15.58 8.97 -8.84
C GLY A 124 15.50 7.47 -9.08
N PHE A 125 14.33 6.94 -9.47
CA PHE A 125 14.18 5.52 -9.80
C PHE A 125 14.48 5.22 -11.26
N GLU A 126 14.99 4.01 -11.51
CA GLU A 126 15.07 3.41 -12.83
C GLU A 126 13.85 2.53 -13.08
N ILE A 127 13.22 2.65 -14.26
CA ILE A 127 12.02 1.87 -14.56
C ILE A 127 12.39 0.60 -15.31
N VAL A 128 11.86 -0.53 -14.82
CA VAL A 128 11.82 -1.82 -15.49
C VAL A 128 10.35 -2.14 -15.76
N ALA A 129 9.96 -2.39 -17.01
CA ALA A 129 8.55 -2.55 -17.36
C ALA A 129 8.31 -3.74 -18.31
N THR A 130 7.12 -4.34 -18.21
CA THR A 130 6.67 -5.34 -19.19
C THR A 130 6.49 -4.71 -20.57
N ARG A 131 6.62 -5.50 -21.64
CA ARG A 131 6.68 -5.07 -23.05
C ARG A 131 5.73 -3.90 -23.38
N THR A 132 4.44 -4.08 -23.20
CA THR A 132 3.45 -3.05 -23.57
C THR A 132 3.60 -1.78 -22.73
N ASN A 133 3.89 -1.91 -21.44
CA ASN A 133 4.12 -0.75 -20.58
C ASN A 133 5.42 -0.02 -20.98
N GLN A 134 6.46 -0.75 -21.33
CA GLN A 134 7.72 -0.21 -21.81
C GLN A 134 7.55 0.56 -23.14
N GLU A 135 6.77 0.02 -24.08
CA GLU A 135 6.47 0.68 -25.37
C GLU A 135 5.79 2.03 -25.15
N ILE A 136 4.79 2.10 -24.28
CA ILE A 136 4.09 3.36 -23.92
C ILE A 136 5.06 4.37 -23.31
N LEU A 137 5.88 3.95 -22.34
CA LEU A 137 6.86 4.82 -21.70
C LEU A 137 7.90 5.35 -22.69
N LYS A 138 8.42 4.49 -23.57
CA LYS A 138 9.36 4.89 -24.63
C LYS A 138 8.75 5.87 -25.63
N GLN A 139 7.50 5.68 -26.04
CA GLN A 139 6.79 6.61 -26.91
C GLN A 139 6.64 8.00 -26.28
N ALA A 140 6.52 8.05 -24.95
CA ALA A 140 6.52 9.30 -24.18
C ALA A 140 7.93 9.86 -23.90
N GLY A 141 9.00 9.25 -24.46
CA GLY A 141 10.37 9.71 -24.27
C GLY A 141 11.01 9.32 -22.93
N LEU A 142 10.37 8.44 -22.14
CA LEU A 142 10.87 8.03 -20.85
C LEU A 142 11.80 6.82 -20.97
N LYS A 143 12.95 6.89 -20.28
CA LYS A 143 13.93 5.80 -20.26
C LYS A 143 13.43 4.66 -19.39
N CYS A 144 13.34 3.45 -19.96
CA CYS A 144 12.95 2.24 -19.25
C CYS A 144 13.55 0.98 -19.88
N THR A 145 13.80 -0.03 -19.07
CA THR A 145 14.28 -1.34 -19.49
C THR A 145 13.11 -2.30 -19.62
N MET A 146 13.13 -3.19 -20.61
CA MET A 146 12.12 -4.22 -20.76
C MET A 146 12.46 -5.44 -19.89
N VAL A 147 11.42 -6.07 -19.34
CA VAL A 147 11.50 -7.37 -18.70
C VAL A 147 10.36 -8.26 -19.21
N ASN A 148 10.63 -9.55 -19.38
CA ASN A 148 9.62 -10.52 -19.76
C ASN A 148 8.64 -10.79 -18.62
N LYS A 149 7.39 -11.10 -18.95
CA LYS A 149 6.45 -11.69 -18.00
C LYS A 149 6.90 -13.11 -17.63
N VAL A 150 6.36 -13.65 -16.54
CA VAL A 150 6.66 -15.03 -16.13
C VAL A 150 6.31 -16.03 -17.22
N SER A 151 5.18 -15.84 -17.89
CA SER A 151 4.68 -16.67 -18.99
C SER A 151 5.50 -16.57 -20.30
N GLU A 152 6.36 -15.55 -20.44
CA GLU A 152 7.19 -15.33 -21.63
C GLU A 152 8.56 -16.04 -21.58
N GLY A 153 8.91 -16.64 -20.45
CA GLY A 153 10.18 -17.38 -20.24
C GLY A 153 11.31 -16.53 -19.67
N SER A 154 12.33 -17.24 -19.17
CA SER A 154 13.52 -16.63 -18.52
C SER A 154 14.47 -15.98 -19.56
N PRO A 155 15.13 -14.83 -19.23
CA PRO A 155 15.01 -14.10 -17.96
C PRO A 155 13.70 -13.31 -17.88
N HIS A 156 13.00 -13.41 -16.74
CA HIS A 156 11.70 -12.79 -16.52
C HIS A 156 11.65 -12.04 -15.16
N ILE A 157 10.51 -11.46 -14.85
CA ILE A 157 10.28 -10.65 -13.64
C ILE A 157 10.78 -11.35 -12.35
N VAL A 158 10.48 -12.64 -12.19
CA VAL A 158 10.85 -13.38 -10.96
C VAL A 158 12.37 -13.57 -10.86
N ASP A 159 13.06 -13.71 -11.97
CA ASP A 159 14.52 -13.80 -11.96
C ASP A 159 15.13 -12.47 -11.49
N ALA A 160 14.62 -11.33 -11.98
CA ALA A 160 15.06 -10.01 -11.54
C ALA A 160 14.79 -9.76 -10.05
N ILE A 161 13.67 -10.27 -9.50
CA ILE A 161 13.36 -10.18 -8.08
C ILE A 161 14.35 -11.04 -7.27
N LYS A 162 14.57 -12.30 -7.66
CA LYS A 162 15.49 -13.22 -6.98
C LYS A 162 16.95 -12.76 -7.00
N ASN A 163 17.32 -12.07 -8.07
CA ASN A 163 18.66 -11.46 -8.21
C ASN A 163 18.80 -10.14 -7.45
N GLU A 164 17.77 -9.74 -6.66
CA GLU A 164 17.77 -8.49 -5.89
C GLU A 164 17.94 -7.23 -6.76
N GLU A 165 17.54 -7.31 -8.04
CA GLU A 165 17.64 -6.18 -8.96
C GLU A 165 16.49 -5.18 -8.80
N ILE A 166 15.38 -5.58 -8.19
CA ILE A 166 14.16 -4.79 -8.04
C ILE A 166 14.01 -4.31 -6.60
N SER A 167 13.86 -3.01 -6.43
CA SER A 167 13.71 -2.35 -5.13
C SER A 167 12.25 -2.04 -4.78
N LEU A 168 11.37 -1.94 -5.79
CA LEU A 168 9.95 -1.58 -5.63
C LEU A 168 9.14 -2.22 -6.74
N ILE A 169 7.92 -2.64 -6.43
CA ILE A 169 7.00 -3.26 -7.39
C ILE A 169 5.68 -2.50 -7.45
N ILE A 170 5.26 -2.12 -8.65
CA ILE A 170 3.95 -1.57 -8.96
C ILE A 170 3.29 -2.50 -9.97
N ASN A 171 2.36 -3.34 -9.50
CA ASN A 171 1.75 -4.39 -10.30
C ASN A 171 0.22 -4.40 -10.14
N SER A 172 -0.50 -3.95 -11.16
CA SER A 172 -1.96 -4.09 -11.23
C SER A 172 -2.38 -5.11 -12.29
N THR A 173 -3.43 -5.88 -12.01
CA THR A 173 -3.91 -6.98 -12.85
C THR A 173 -5.42 -6.97 -13.04
N ASP A 174 -5.90 -7.47 -14.20
CA ASP A 174 -7.32 -7.47 -14.58
C ASP A 174 -7.95 -8.86 -14.69
N ASP A 175 -7.17 -9.86 -15.07
CA ASP A 175 -7.67 -11.15 -15.54
C ASP A 175 -7.11 -12.36 -14.81
N THR A 176 -7.71 -13.53 -15.05
CA THR A 176 -7.34 -14.79 -14.43
C THR A 176 -5.89 -15.22 -14.75
N GLN A 177 -5.41 -14.95 -15.96
CA GLN A 177 -4.05 -15.32 -16.37
C GLN A 177 -3.00 -14.33 -15.82
N GLY A 178 -3.35 -13.04 -15.77
CA GLY A 178 -2.55 -12.01 -15.08
C GLY A 178 -2.55 -12.19 -13.57
N LEU A 179 -3.58 -12.83 -12.99
CA LEU A 179 -3.65 -13.15 -11.57
C LEU A 179 -2.60 -14.19 -11.15
N GLU A 180 -2.32 -15.20 -11.96
CA GLU A 180 -1.29 -16.21 -11.66
C GLU A 180 0.10 -15.57 -11.66
N ASP A 181 0.48 -14.84 -12.71
CA ASP A 181 1.74 -14.11 -12.77
C ASP A 181 1.87 -13.09 -11.63
N ALA A 182 0.82 -12.32 -11.35
CA ALA A 182 0.81 -11.34 -10.28
C ALA A 182 0.91 -11.97 -8.90
N THR A 183 0.33 -13.13 -8.72
CA THR A 183 0.45 -13.90 -7.48
C THR A 183 1.88 -14.32 -7.22
N VAL A 184 2.54 -14.88 -8.22
CA VAL A 184 3.95 -15.28 -8.12
C VAL A 184 4.82 -14.06 -7.83
N ILE A 185 4.59 -12.92 -8.50
CA ILE A 185 5.32 -11.67 -8.26
C ILE A 185 5.13 -11.20 -6.81
N ARG A 186 3.90 -11.17 -6.30
CA ARG A 186 3.61 -10.75 -4.92
C ARG A 186 4.21 -11.68 -3.88
N CYS A 187 4.18 -13.00 -4.12
CA CYS A 187 4.83 -13.97 -3.25
C CYS A 187 6.33 -13.73 -3.18
N GLN A 188 6.99 -13.51 -4.32
CA GLN A 188 8.42 -13.21 -4.34
C GLN A 188 8.73 -11.86 -3.70
N ALA A 189 7.90 -10.84 -3.92
CA ALA A 189 8.02 -9.54 -3.25
C ALA A 189 8.01 -9.67 -1.71
N LEU A 190 7.07 -10.47 -1.17
CA LEU A 190 6.99 -10.75 0.27
C LEU A 190 8.22 -11.48 0.81
N ILE A 191 8.68 -12.53 0.10
CA ILE A 191 9.86 -13.31 0.48
C ILE A 191 11.11 -12.43 0.54
N HIS A 192 11.29 -11.57 -0.47
CA HIS A 192 12.43 -10.67 -0.59
C HIS A 192 12.23 -9.32 0.11
N LYS A 193 11.09 -9.13 0.81
CA LYS A 193 10.73 -7.88 1.51
C LYS A 193 10.76 -6.64 0.61
N ILE A 194 10.34 -6.80 -0.63
CA ILE A 194 10.25 -5.71 -1.60
C ILE A 194 8.87 -5.07 -1.46
N PRO A 195 8.76 -3.76 -1.21
CA PRO A 195 7.48 -3.07 -1.19
C PRO A 195 6.73 -3.25 -2.50
N CYS A 196 5.45 -3.59 -2.41
CA CYS A 196 4.62 -3.86 -3.58
C CYS A 196 3.28 -3.14 -3.47
N THR A 197 2.91 -2.39 -4.51
CA THR A 197 1.57 -1.82 -4.65
C THR A 197 0.79 -2.50 -5.77
N THR A 198 -0.50 -2.72 -5.53
CA THR A 198 -1.40 -3.40 -6.47
C THR A 198 -2.34 -2.44 -7.19
N THR A 199 -2.25 -1.13 -6.90
CA THR A 199 -3.04 -0.09 -7.55
C THR A 199 -2.18 1.13 -7.86
N VAL A 200 -2.52 1.82 -8.94
CA VAL A 200 -1.86 3.08 -9.32
C VAL A 200 -2.07 4.17 -8.27
N ALA A 201 -3.25 4.19 -7.63
CA ALA A 201 -3.54 5.15 -6.56
C ALA A 201 -2.59 4.97 -5.36
N ALA A 202 -2.35 3.72 -4.93
CA ALA A 202 -1.39 3.42 -3.87
C ALA A 202 0.05 3.78 -4.26
N ALA A 203 0.44 3.54 -5.53
CA ALA A 203 1.75 3.94 -6.04
C ALA A 203 1.96 5.47 -5.97
N PHE A 204 0.97 6.25 -6.36
CA PHE A 204 1.04 7.71 -6.23
C PHE A 204 1.09 8.16 -4.77
N ALA A 205 0.27 7.59 -3.90
CA ALA A 205 0.29 7.90 -2.47
C ALA A 205 1.66 7.61 -1.84
N MET A 206 2.28 6.51 -2.23
CA MET A 206 3.62 6.14 -1.80
C MET A 206 4.68 7.13 -2.27
N LEU A 207 4.66 7.54 -3.55
CA LEU A 207 5.58 8.55 -4.09
C LEU A 207 5.39 9.93 -3.43
N ASP A 208 4.16 10.29 -3.10
CA ASP A 208 3.90 11.52 -2.35
C ASP A 208 4.38 11.42 -0.89
N GLY A 209 4.29 10.25 -0.27
CA GLY A 209 4.85 9.96 1.06
C GLY A 209 6.37 10.13 1.10
N LEU A 210 7.10 9.73 0.06
CA LEU A 210 8.55 9.91 -0.02
C LEU A 210 9.00 11.38 0.12
N LYS A 211 8.19 12.33 -0.31
CA LYS A 211 8.49 13.77 -0.17
C LYS A 211 8.43 14.24 1.29
N THR A 212 7.78 13.50 2.17
CA THR A 212 7.60 13.84 3.59
C THR A 212 8.49 13.04 4.53
N LYS A 213 9.25 12.08 4.02
CA LYS A 213 10.04 11.10 4.79
C LYS A 213 11.01 11.74 5.80
N ASP A 214 11.61 12.87 5.45
CA ASP A 214 12.54 13.59 6.33
C ASP A 214 11.84 14.38 7.46
N LYS A 215 10.50 14.38 7.48
CA LYS A 215 9.68 15.11 8.44
C LYS A 215 8.85 14.21 9.34
N LEU A 216 9.37 13.01 9.67
CA LEU A 216 8.69 12.10 10.57
C LEU A 216 8.54 12.72 11.97
N VAL A 217 7.32 13.13 12.31
CA VAL A 217 6.98 13.67 13.62
C VAL A 217 6.23 12.62 14.43
N VAL A 218 6.83 12.15 15.50
CA VAL A 218 6.17 11.25 16.48
C VAL A 218 5.34 12.09 17.44
N ARG A 219 4.11 11.67 17.69
CA ARG A 219 3.18 12.31 18.62
C ARG A 219 2.49 11.27 19.48
N SER A 220 2.10 11.65 20.69
CA SER A 220 1.23 10.80 21.51
C SER A 220 -0.19 10.78 20.94
N LEU A 221 -0.89 9.66 21.09
CA LEU A 221 -2.28 9.55 20.62
C LEU A 221 -3.18 10.61 21.28
N GLN A 222 -2.95 10.92 22.55
CA GLN A 222 -3.68 11.94 23.30
C GLN A 222 -3.51 13.34 22.69
N SER A 223 -2.32 13.67 22.16
CA SER A 223 -2.06 14.98 21.56
C SER A 223 -2.70 15.17 20.16
N ILE A 224 -3.28 14.13 19.60
CA ILE A 224 -3.93 14.18 18.29
C ILE A 224 -5.36 14.75 18.42
N HIS A 225 -5.99 14.59 19.58
CA HIS A 225 -7.38 14.96 19.86
C HIS A 225 -7.53 16.28 20.65
N ASN A 226 -6.41 16.92 21.02
CA ASN A 226 -6.36 18.23 21.64
C ASN A 226 -6.13 19.36 20.55
#